data_81ee36f224a2b50435d1e1ae07eb04f1
#
_entry.id   81ee36f224a2b50435d1e1ae07eb04f1
#
_cell.length_a   1.000
_cell.length_b   1.000
_cell.length_c   1.000
_cell.angle_alpha   90.00
_cell.angle_beta   90.00
_cell.angle_gamma   90.00
#
_symmetry.space_group_name_H-M   'P 1'
#
loop_
_entity.id
_entity.type
_entity.pdbx_description
1 polymer ?
#
loop_
_entity_poly.entity_id
_entity_poly.type
_entity_poly.pdbx_seq_one_letter_code
_entity_poly.pdbx_strand_id
1 'polypeptide(L)'
;MNRVFYFFRHGETNWNKEKRCQGHTNIELNENGLMQAMKLARDLKKLPIEIIYSSDLIRAAKTGSTVASELNVPILFDSRLREMSYGEAEGMLFHDAIEKFGNDLWLKLQSFKKVNDDVGFPGGETRKIARTRLENFLNEILMTTDHKTIGISTHGGALRNLFHHYLPEDHEILPIPNCVTYKLEYDYLQNEIIVDNRPFIF
;
A
#
# COMPACT_ATOMS: atom_id res chain seq x y z
N MET A 1 13.96 -7.86 -20.10
CA MET A 1 12.74 -7.02 -20.21
C MET A 1 12.22 -6.83 -18.81
N ASN A 2 11.94 -5.61 -18.34
CA ASN A 2 11.51 -5.38 -16.97
C ASN A 2 9.99 -5.44 -16.85
N ARG A 3 9.47 -5.83 -15.69
CA ARG A 3 8.06 -5.70 -15.32
C ARG A 3 7.89 -4.47 -14.43
N VAL A 4 6.88 -3.67 -14.69
CA VAL A 4 6.64 -2.40 -13.98
C VAL A 4 5.36 -2.52 -13.16
N PHE A 5 5.43 -2.16 -11.88
CA PHE A 5 4.32 -2.07 -10.98
C PHE A 5 4.11 -0.63 -10.54
N TYR A 6 2.89 -0.12 -10.70
CA TYR A 6 2.47 1.17 -10.16
C TYR A 6 1.60 0.93 -8.94
N PHE A 7 2.20 1.10 -7.76
CA PHE A 7 1.51 0.99 -6.49
C PHE A 7 0.86 2.32 -6.13
N PHE A 8 -0.40 2.31 -5.78
CA PHE A 8 -1.07 3.52 -5.32
C PHE A 8 -1.90 3.26 -4.06
N ARG A 9 -1.88 4.26 -3.17
CA ARG A 9 -2.66 4.24 -1.95
C ARG A 9 -4.11 4.60 -2.25
N HIS A 10 -5.06 4.01 -1.50
CA HIS A 10 -6.47 4.37 -1.55
C HIS A 10 -6.72 5.86 -1.26
N GLY A 11 -7.86 6.38 -1.72
CA GLY A 11 -8.36 7.72 -1.41
C GLY A 11 -8.67 7.92 0.07
N GLU A 12 -8.93 9.17 0.46
CA GLU A 12 -9.18 9.55 1.85
C GLU A 12 -10.44 8.88 2.40
N THR A 13 -10.37 8.45 3.67
CA THR A 13 -11.49 8.04 4.50
C THR A 13 -11.68 9.03 5.65
N ASN A 14 -12.85 9.02 6.32
CA ASN A 14 -13.02 9.83 7.53
C ASN A 14 -12.00 9.46 8.61
N TRP A 15 -11.62 8.19 8.72
CA TRP A 15 -10.60 7.75 9.68
C TRP A 15 -9.18 8.25 9.35
N ASN A 16 -8.87 8.52 8.07
CA ASN A 16 -7.64 9.24 7.73
C ASN A 16 -7.66 10.68 8.27
N LYS A 17 -8.77 11.39 8.07
CA LYS A 17 -8.95 12.77 8.55
C LYS A 17 -8.91 12.85 10.08
N GLU A 18 -9.50 11.87 10.76
CA GLU A 18 -9.51 11.76 12.22
C GLU A 18 -8.18 11.26 12.82
N LYS A 19 -7.22 10.83 12.01
CA LYS A 19 -5.98 10.17 12.44
C LYS A 19 -6.23 8.93 13.30
N ARG A 20 -7.10 8.05 12.79
CA ARG A 20 -7.51 6.80 13.43
C ARG A 20 -6.86 5.60 12.75
N CYS A 21 -6.42 4.62 13.53
CA CYS A 21 -5.86 3.36 13.04
C CYS A 21 -6.92 2.58 12.29
N GLN A 22 -6.70 2.24 11.02
CA GLN A 22 -7.68 1.53 10.20
C GLN A 22 -7.44 0.02 10.15
N GLY A 23 -6.21 -0.40 9.87
CA GLY A 23 -5.86 -1.81 9.73
C GLY A 23 -6.77 -2.55 8.74
N HIS A 24 -7.37 -3.67 9.18
CA HIS A 24 -8.31 -4.47 8.40
C HIS A 24 -9.78 -4.02 8.55
N THR A 25 -10.07 -3.05 9.43
CA THR A 25 -11.41 -2.50 9.55
C THR A 25 -11.86 -1.89 8.22
N ASN A 26 -13.07 -2.22 7.81
CA ASN A 26 -13.58 -1.92 6.47
C ASN A 26 -14.30 -0.56 6.45
N ILE A 27 -13.57 0.51 6.15
CA ILE A 27 -14.04 1.90 6.12
C ILE A 27 -14.09 2.39 4.68
N GLU A 28 -15.19 3.04 4.30
CA GLU A 28 -15.42 3.58 2.97
C GLU A 28 -14.60 4.86 2.71
N LEU A 29 -14.43 5.20 1.44
CA LEU A 29 -13.92 6.50 1.03
C LEU A 29 -14.93 7.59 1.43
N ASN A 30 -14.43 8.74 1.88
CA ASN A 30 -15.27 9.93 2.00
C ASN A 30 -15.38 10.65 0.63
N GLU A 31 -16.14 11.74 0.58
CA GLU A 31 -16.34 12.50 -0.67
C GLU A 31 -15.01 12.97 -1.28
N ASN A 32 -14.09 13.46 -0.46
CA ASN A 32 -12.76 13.85 -0.91
C ASN A 32 -11.98 12.66 -1.48
N GLY A 33 -12.05 11.49 -0.82
CA GLY A 33 -11.41 10.28 -1.29
C GLY A 33 -11.95 9.79 -2.65
N LEU A 34 -13.24 9.94 -2.90
CA LEU A 34 -13.84 9.65 -4.21
C LEU A 34 -13.31 10.59 -5.29
N MET A 35 -13.22 11.89 -5.01
CA MET A 35 -12.63 12.87 -5.93
C MET A 35 -11.13 12.60 -6.19
N GLN A 36 -10.39 12.24 -5.15
CA GLN A 36 -8.98 11.85 -5.27
C GLN A 36 -8.81 10.62 -6.16
N ALA A 37 -9.67 9.59 -6.00
CA ALA A 37 -9.63 8.39 -6.84
C ALA A 37 -9.92 8.69 -8.31
N MET A 38 -10.88 9.57 -8.61
CA MET A 38 -11.17 10.01 -9.98
C MET A 38 -10.01 10.79 -10.60
N LYS A 39 -9.34 11.66 -9.82
CA LYS A 39 -8.14 12.37 -10.29
C LYS A 39 -7.02 11.39 -10.60
N LEU A 40 -6.73 10.49 -9.67
CA LEU A 40 -5.72 9.43 -9.84
C LEU A 40 -5.99 8.61 -11.11
N ALA A 41 -7.24 8.22 -11.34
CA ALA A 41 -7.62 7.44 -12.51
C ALA A 41 -7.26 8.17 -13.83
N ARG A 42 -7.58 9.47 -13.93
CA ARG A 42 -7.21 10.31 -15.09
C ARG A 42 -5.70 10.43 -15.26
N ASP A 43 -4.98 10.56 -14.16
CA ASP A 43 -3.53 10.68 -14.18
C ASP A 43 -2.88 9.36 -14.64
N LEU A 44 -3.32 8.22 -14.11
CA LEU A 44 -2.81 6.89 -14.47
C LEU A 44 -3.17 6.46 -15.91
N LYS A 45 -4.17 7.08 -16.54
CA LYS A 45 -4.52 6.83 -17.96
C LYS A 45 -3.38 7.14 -18.94
N LYS A 46 -2.41 7.94 -18.52
CA LYS A 46 -1.20 8.24 -19.30
C LYS A 46 -0.20 7.08 -19.33
N LEU A 47 -0.40 6.07 -18.48
CA LEU A 47 0.50 4.92 -18.34
C LEU A 47 -0.09 3.69 -19.04
N PRO A 48 0.74 2.81 -19.61
CA PRO A 48 0.27 1.63 -20.33
C PRO A 48 -0.09 0.48 -19.38
N ILE A 49 -0.88 0.77 -18.33
CA ILE A 49 -1.32 -0.25 -17.37
C ILE A 49 -2.30 -1.20 -18.05
N GLU A 50 -2.06 -2.51 -17.90
CA GLU A 50 -2.80 -3.58 -18.57
C GLU A 50 -3.84 -4.26 -17.66
N ILE A 51 -3.60 -4.21 -16.34
CA ILE A 51 -4.45 -4.84 -15.31
C ILE A 51 -4.27 -4.13 -13.98
N ILE A 52 -5.32 -4.10 -13.16
CA ILE A 52 -5.26 -3.65 -11.77
C ILE A 52 -5.43 -4.86 -10.84
N TYR A 53 -4.54 -4.98 -9.84
CA TYR A 53 -4.76 -5.79 -8.66
C TYR A 53 -5.09 -4.87 -7.49
N SER A 54 -6.04 -5.25 -6.66
CA SER A 54 -6.49 -4.42 -5.55
C SER A 54 -6.66 -5.22 -4.27
N SER A 55 -6.29 -4.60 -3.15
CA SER A 55 -6.80 -5.02 -1.86
C SER A 55 -8.33 -5.07 -1.90
N ASP A 56 -8.91 -6.07 -1.24
CA ASP A 56 -10.35 -6.29 -1.12
C ASP A 56 -11.00 -5.41 -0.04
N LEU A 57 -10.22 -4.65 0.75
CA LEU A 57 -10.77 -3.65 1.68
C LEU A 57 -11.43 -2.52 0.88
N ILE A 58 -12.68 -2.19 1.26
CA ILE A 58 -13.60 -1.36 0.46
C ILE A 58 -12.98 -0.04 -0.03
N ARG A 59 -12.16 0.63 0.78
CA ARG A 59 -11.47 1.88 0.41
C ARG A 59 -10.48 1.70 -0.75
N ALA A 60 -9.69 0.61 -0.73
CA ALA A 60 -8.74 0.30 -1.80
C ALA A 60 -9.47 -0.30 -3.01
N ALA A 61 -10.45 -1.19 -2.77
CA ALA A 61 -11.29 -1.77 -3.81
C ALA A 61 -12.02 -0.70 -4.62
N LYS A 62 -12.62 0.31 -3.95
CA LYS A 62 -13.30 1.43 -4.61
C LYS A 62 -12.33 2.28 -5.41
N THR A 63 -11.14 2.58 -4.86
CA THR A 63 -10.09 3.34 -5.57
C THR A 63 -9.61 2.57 -6.79
N GLY A 64 -9.25 1.28 -6.63
CA GLY A 64 -8.80 0.42 -7.72
C GLY A 64 -9.85 0.24 -8.82
N SER A 65 -11.13 0.05 -8.45
CA SER A 65 -12.23 -0.08 -9.42
C SER A 65 -12.46 1.23 -10.20
N THR A 66 -12.30 2.38 -9.56
CA THR A 66 -12.39 3.68 -10.24
C THR A 66 -11.26 3.82 -11.28
N VAL A 67 -10.05 3.43 -10.92
CA VAL A 67 -8.90 3.42 -11.85
C VAL A 67 -9.13 2.43 -12.98
N ALA A 68 -9.47 1.18 -12.69
CA ALA A 68 -9.68 0.14 -13.71
C ALA A 68 -10.77 0.52 -14.72
N SER A 69 -11.87 1.12 -14.25
CA SER A 69 -12.95 1.61 -15.10
C SER A 69 -12.49 2.72 -16.04
N GLU A 70 -11.72 3.70 -15.56
CA GLU A 70 -11.23 4.81 -16.39
C GLU A 70 -10.20 4.34 -17.43
N LEU A 71 -9.36 3.36 -17.08
CA LEU A 71 -8.37 2.78 -17.97
C LEU A 71 -8.97 1.73 -18.93
N ASN A 72 -10.19 1.27 -18.66
CA ASN A 72 -10.84 0.16 -19.35
C ASN A 72 -9.99 -1.13 -19.32
N VAL A 73 -9.49 -1.50 -18.13
CA VAL A 73 -8.67 -2.69 -17.90
C VAL A 73 -9.33 -3.59 -16.84
N PRO A 74 -9.02 -4.90 -16.81
CA PRO A 74 -9.52 -5.80 -15.78
C PRO A 74 -9.00 -5.44 -14.39
N ILE A 75 -9.79 -5.82 -13.37
CA ILE A 75 -9.40 -5.71 -11.95
C ILE A 75 -9.59 -7.06 -11.26
N LEU A 76 -8.62 -7.45 -10.45
CA LEU A 76 -8.66 -8.62 -9.58
C LEU A 76 -8.41 -8.19 -8.12
N PHE A 77 -9.08 -8.85 -7.17
CA PHE A 77 -8.95 -8.57 -5.75
C PHE A 77 -8.12 -9.64 -5.06
N ASP A 78 -7.20 -9.20 -4.18
CA ASP A 78 -6.35 -10.09 -3.42
C ASP A 78 -6.15 -9.58 -1.99
N SER A 79 -6.49 -10.42 -1.01
CA SER A 79 -6.37 -10.08 0.42
C SER A 79 -4.92 -9.88 0.87
N ARG A 80 -3.95 -10.40 0.14
CA ARG A 80 -2.52 -10.16 0.42
C ARG A 80 -2.11 -8.70 0.21
N LEU A 81 -2.94 -7.90 -0.50
CA LEU A 81 -2.73 -6.46 -0.71
C LEU A 81 -3.37 -5.59 0.39
N ARG A 82 -4.00 -6.17 1.42
CA ARG A 82 -4.58 -5.44 2.55
C ARG A 82 -3.53 -4.62 3.30
N GLU A 83 -4.01 -3.63 4.06
CA GLU A 83 -3.20 -2.91 5.05
C GLU A 83 -2.64 -3.89 6.09
N MET A 84 -1.58 -3.52 6.78
CA MET A 84 -1.14 -4.21 7.97
C MET A 84 -2.30 -4.24 8.99
N SER A 85 -2.63 -5.42 9.54
CA SER A 85 -3.61 -5.48 10.61
C SER A 85 -3.03 -4.84 11.87
N TYR A 86 -3.79 -3.91 12.46
CA TYR A 86 -3.39 -3.23 13.69
C TYR A 86 -4.02 -3.84 14.95
N GLY A 87 -4.74 -4.98 14.83
CA GLY A 87 -5.29 -5.72 15.96
C GLY A 87 -6.08 -4.82 16.92
N GLU A 88 -5.72 -4.84 18.20
CA GLU A 88 -6.41 -4.06 19.23
C GLU A 88 -6.32 -2.53 19.06
N ALA A 89 -5.47 -2.02 18.19
CA ALA A 89 -5.39 -0.59 17.92
C ALA A 89 -6.39 -0.15 16.84
N GLU A 90 -7.03 -1.07 16.11
CA GLU A 90 -8.00 -0.70 15.07
C GLU A 90 -9.17 0.08 15.65
N GLY A 91 -9.53 1.19 15.00
CA GLY A 91 -10.55 2.13 15.45
C GLY A 91 -10.08 3.17 16.47
N MET A 92 -8.92 3.01 17.10
CA MET A 92 -8.39 3.99 18.05
C MET A 92 -7.82 5.22 17.33
N LEU A 93 -7.92 6.38 17.94
CA LEU A 93 -7.14 7.54 17.52
C LEU A 93 -5.65 7.27 17.78
N PHE A 94 -4.76 7.87 16.99
CA PHE A 94 -3.32 7.62 17.15
C PHE A 94 -2.83 7.96 18.55
N HIS A 95 -3.32 9.05 19.16
CA HIS A 95 -2.91 9.43 20.52
C HIS A 95 -3.42 8.42 21.57
N ASP A 96 -4.64 7.90 21.44
CA ASP A 96 -5.19 6.88 22.33
C ASP A 96 -4.39 5.57 22.24
N ALA A 97 -3.98 5.19 21.01
CA ALA A 97 -3.13 4.02 20.79
C ALA A 97 -1.74 4.19 21.41
N ILE A 98 -1.16 5.41 21.32
CA ILE A 98 0.11 5.74 21.97
C ILE A 98 -0.03 5.66 23.51
N GLU A 99 -1.10 6.21 24.07
CA GLU A 99 -1.37 6.18 25.50
C GLU A 99 -1.56 4.74 26.00
N LYS A 100 -2.36 3.93 25.28
CA LYS A 100 -2.66 2.53 25.67
C LYS A 100 -1.46 1.61 25.54
N PHE A 101 -0.71 1.67 24.43
CA PHE A 101 0.32 0.68 24.10
C PHE A 101 1.75 1.18 24.34
N GLY A 102 1.91 2.45 24.66
CA GLY A 102 3.19 3.08 24.93
C GLY A 102 3.87 3.71 23.71
N ASN A 103 4.54 4.82 23.94
CA ASN A 103 5.25 5.57 22.90
C ASN A 103 6.42 4.78 22.27
N ASP A 104 7.07 3.90 23.05
CA ASP A 104 8.16 3.05 22.54
C ASP A 104 7.68 2.11 21.41
N LEU A 105 6.54 1.44 21.61
CA LEU A 105 5.93 0.60 20.57
C LEU A 105 5.59 1.45 19.33
N TRP A 106 4.99 2.62 19.54
CA TRP A 106 4.64 3.53 18.45
C TRP A 106 5.86 3.95 17.62
N LEU A 107 6.93 4.36 18.26
CA LEU A 107 8.18 4.75 17.60
C LEU A 107 8.81 3.58 16.83
N LYS A 108 8.79 2.37 17.37
CA LYS A 108 9.24 1.16 16.67
C LYS A 108 8.41 0.87 15.43
N LEU A 109 7.08 1.04 15.50
CA LEU A 109 6.18 0.89 14.35
C LEU A 109 6.40 1.96 13.26
N GLN A 110 6.86 3.16 13.64
CA GLN A 110 7.22 4.21 12.68
C GLN A 110 8.64 4.05 12.11
N SER A 111 9.48 3.22 12.73
CA SER A 111 10.84 2.96 12.27
C SER A 111 10.89 1.74 11.35
N PHE A 112 11.33 1.92 10.10
CA PHE A 112 11.42 0.83 9.10
C PHE A 112 12.76 0.10 9.12
N LYS A 113 13.53 0.18 10.22
CA LYS A 113 14.74 -0.61 10.42
C LYS A 113 14.39 -2.09 10.61
N LYS A 114 15.21 -2.99 10.08
CA LYS A 114 14.99 -4.45 10.13
C LYS A 114 14.88 -4.98 11.56
N VAL A 115 15.56 -4.36 12.53
CA VAL A 115 15.46 -4.73 13.95
C VAL A 115 14.03 -4.64 14.50
N ASN A 116 13.15 -3.87 13.86
CA ASN A 116 11.75 -3.70 14.22
C ASN A 116 10.77 -4.54 13.37
N ASP A 117 11.25 -5.49 12.59
CA ASP A 117 10.41 -6.30 11.69
C ASP A 117 9.38 -7.17 12.43
N ASP A 118 9.71 -7.63 13.64
CA ASP A 118 8.81 -8.46 14.46
C ASP A 118 7.91 -7.61 15.38
N VAL A 119 7.80 -6.29 15.14
CA VAL A 119 6.96 -5.38 15.91
C VAL A 119 5.58 -5.25 15.26
N GLY A 120 4.53 -5.35 16.09
CA GLY A 120 3.11 -5.18 15.74
C GLY A 120 2.31 -4.80 16.98
N PHE A 121 1.09 -4.31 16.81
CA PHE A 121 0.16 -4.15 17.93
C PHE A 121 -0.35 -5.52 18.40
N PRO A 122 -0.77 -5.66 19.67
CA PRO A 122 -1.39 -6.89 20.16
C PRO A 122 -2.55 -7.33 19.28
N GLY A 123 -2.60 -8.62 18.92
CA GLY A 123 -3.62 -9.19 18.03
C GLY A 123 -3.53 -8.77 16.56
N GLY A 124 -2.53 -7.96 16.19
CA GLY A 124 -2.29 -7.53 14.81
C GLY A 124 -1.14 -8.29 14.13
N GLU A 125 -0.83 -7.88 12.91
CA GLU A 125 0.33 -8.37 12.16
C GLU A 125 1.60 -7.68 12.63
N THR A 126 2.72 -8.42 12.60
CA THR A 126 4.04 -7.78 12.60
C THR A 126 4.34 -7.22 11.21
N ARG A 127 5.30 -6.30 11.13
CA ARG A 127 5.75 -5.73 9.86
C ARG A 127 6.25 -6.81 8.90
N LYS A 128 6.97 -7.81 9.44
CA LYS A 128 7.46 -8.96 8.67
C LYS A 128 6.31 -9.78 8.07
N ILE A 129 5.27 -10.09 8.86
CA ILE A 129 4.12 -10.85 8.37
C ILE A 129 3.42 -10.09 7.23
N ALA A 130 3.12 -8.79 7.45
CA ALA A 130 2.47 -7.96 6.43
C ALA A 130 3.31 -7.84 5.15
N ARG A 131 4.63 -7.68 5.26
CA ARG A 131 5.54 -7.65 4.11
C ARG A 131 5.58 -8.99 3.38
N THR A 132 5.75 -10.09 4.10
CA THR A 132 5.86 -11.42 3.48
C THR A 132 4.66 -11.77 2.61
N ARG A 133 3.42 -11.40 3.03
CA ARG A 133 2.24 -11.66 2.18
C ARG A 133 2.22 -10.82 0.91
N LEU A 134 2.72 -9.58 0.95
CA LEU A 134 2.88 -8.73 -0.24
C LEU A 134 3.95 -9.28 -1.18
N GLU A 135 5.08 -9.76 -0.65
CA GLU A 135 6.15 -10.40 -1.43
C GLU A 135 5.66 -11.70 -2.08
N ASN A 136 4.90 -12.52 -1.34
CA ASN A 136 4.27 -13.73 -1.89
C ASN A 136 3.31 -13.40 -3.04
N PHE A 137 2.52 -12.32 -2.93
CA PHE A 137 1.69 -11.83 -4.02
C PHE A 137 2.55 -11.44 -5.23
N LEU A 138 3.59 -10.62 -5.05
CA LEU A 138 4.48 -10.20 -6.14
C LEU A 138 5.14 -11.39 -6.84
N ASN A 139 5.68 -12.33 -6.06
CA ASN A 139 6.33 -13.53 -6.60
C ASN A 139 5.37 -14.37 -7.44
N GLU A 140 4.11 -14.54 -6.99
CA GLU A 140 3.10 -15.25 -7.79
C GLU A 140 2.79 -14.52 -9.09
N ILE A 141 2.57 -13.19 -9.05
CA ILE A 141 2.30 -12.39 -10.24
C ILE A 141 3.48 -12.43 -11.23
N LEU A 142 4.72 -12.43 -10.73
CA LEU A 142 5.90 -12.56 -11.57
C LEU A 142 5.93 -13.88 -12.35
N MET A 143 5.34 -14.96 -11.80
CA MET A 143 5.35 -16.29 -12.38
C MET A 143 4.10 -16.60 -13.22
N THR A 144 2.96 -15.99 -12.93
CA THR A 144 1.65 -16.44 -13.42
C THR A 144 1.01 -15.52 -14.47
N THR A 145 1.51 -14.30 -14.68
CA THR A 145 0.96 -13.40 -15.68
C THR A 145 2.00 -12.90 -16.67
N ASP A 146 1.58 -12.64 -17.90
CA ASP A 146 2.40 -12.04 -18.96
C ASP A 146 2.30 -10.52 -19.03
N HIS A 147 1.41 -9.90 -18.23
CA HIS A 147 1.27 -8.45 -18.17
C HIS A 147 2.58 -7.77 -17.75
N LYS A 148 2.99 -6.77 -18.49
CA LYS A 148 4.26 -6.05 -18.27
C LYS A 148 4.11 -4.83 -17.38
N THR A 149 2.94 -4.20 -17.41
CA THR A 149 2.65 -3.01 -16.63
C THR A 149 1.38 -3.21 -15.82
N ILE A 150 1.53 -3.20 -14.50
CA ILE A 150 0.51 -3.62 -13.53
C ILE A 150 0.25 -2.47 -12.55
N GLY A 151 -1.01 -2.12 -12.34
CA GLY A 151 -1.42 -1.22 -11.26
C GLY A 151 -1.79 -1.99 -9.99
N ILE A 152 -1.40 -1.49 -8.82
CA ILE A 152 -1.70 -2.12 -7.53
C ILE A 152 -2.31 -1.11 -6.57
N SER A 153 -3.59 -1.31 -6.25
CA SER A 153 -4.33 -0.52 -5.27
C SER A 153 -4.16 -1.11 -3.87
N THR A 154 -3.55 -0.34 -2.96
CA THR A 154 -3.24 -0.82 -1.60
C THR A 154 -3.28 0.32 -0.56
N HIS A 155 -2.48 0.24 0.51
CA HIS A 155 -2.58 1.06 1.71
C HIS A 155 -1.24 1.68 2.11
N GLY A 156 -1.30 2.67 3.02
CA GLY A 156 -0.12 3.44 3.39
C GLY A 156 0.93 2.66 4.18
N GLY A 157 0.51 1.88 5.17
CA GLY A 157 1.43 1.05 5.97
C GLY A 157 1.99 -0.11 5.16
N ALA A 158 1.15 -0.78 4.36
CA ALA A 158 1.56 -1.85 3.46
C ALA A 158 2.64 -1.38 2.47
N LEU A 159 2.43 -0.23 1.81
CA LEU A 159 3.39 0.36 0.88
C LEU A 159 4.71 0.71 1.56
N ARG A 160 4.68 1.43 2.69
CA ARG A 160 5.91 1.75 3.42
C ARG A 160 6.68 0.50 3.79
N ASN A 161 5.98 -0.50 4.32
CA ASN A 161 6.60 -1.73 4.78
C ASN A 161 7.28 -2.51 3.66
N LEU A 162 6.67 -2.56 2.48
CA LEU A 162 7.24 -3.20 1.29
C LEU A 162 8.44 -2.39 0.76
N PHE A 163 8.25 -1.08 0.52
CA PHE A 163 9.25 -0.26 -0.15
C PHE A 163 10.50 -0.04 0.70
N HIS A 164 10.35 0.21 2.02
CA HIS A 164 11.50 0.35 2.91
C HIS A 164 12.33 -0.93 3.08
N HIS A 165 11.78 -2.10 2.74
CA HIS A 165 12.56 -3.33 2.73
C HIS A 165 13.64 -3.34 1.63
N TYR A 166 13.37 -2.69 0.50
CA TYR A 166 14.28 -2.61 -0.65
C TYR A 166 15.11 -1.33 -0.68
N LEU A 167 14.83 -0.37 0.20
CA LEU A 167 15.60 0.86 0.35
C LEU A 167 16.67 0.71 1.44
N PRO A 168 17.74 1.53 1.42
CA PRO A 168 18.70 1.60 2.52
C PRO A 168 18.04 1.86 3.88
N GLU A 169 18.58 1.28 4.97
CA GLU A 169 17.97 1.42 6.31
C GLU A 169 17.95 2.86 6.86
N ASP A 170 18.81 3.72 6.36
CA ASP A 170 18.91 5.14 6.71
C ASP A 170 18.09 6.04 5.78
N HIS A 171 17.34 5.43 4.82
CA HIS A 171 16.49 6.20 3.94
C HIS A 171 15.38 6.92 4.72
N GLU A 172 15.11 8.17 4.38
CA GLU A 172 14.00 8.93 4.95
C GLU A 172 12.66 8.21 4.75
N ILE A 173 11.76 8.36 5.73
CA ILE A 173 10.43 7.72 5.67
C ILE A 173 9.66 8.27 4.47
N LEU A 174 9.29 7.37 3.56
CA LEU A 174 8.53 7.73 2.36
C LEU A 174 7.19 8.38 2.73
N PRO A 175 6.89 9.57 2.19
CA PRO A 175 5.58 10.17 2.32
C PRO A 175 4.56 9.38 1.50
N ILE A 176 3.52 8.83 2.13
CA ILE A 176 2.46 8.09 1.45
C ILE A 176 1.10 8.79 1.67
N PRO A 177 0.86 9.99 1.10
CA PRO A 177 -0.47 10.61 1.12
C PRO A 177 -1.50 9.77 0.34
N ASN A 178 -2.78 10.05 0.54
CA ASN A 178 -3.85 9.36 -0.20
C ASN A 178 -3.69 9.56 -1.71
N CYS A 179 -3.94 8.53 -2.50
CA CYS A 179 -3.79 8.51 -3.96
C CYS A 179 -2.39 8.82 -4.51
N VAL A 180 -1.34 8.79 -3.67
CA VAL A 180 0.03 8.82 -4.19
C VAL A 180 0.34 7.54 -4.95
N THR A 181 1.14 7.65 -5.98
CA THR A 181 1.63 6.51 -6.77
C THR A 181 3.14 6.41 -6.66
N TYR A 182 3.64 5.20 -6.49
CA TYR A 182 5.06 4.85 -6.54
C TYR A 182 5.29 3.76 -7.56
N LYS A 183 6.48 3.75 -8.15
CA LYS A 183 6.90 2.77 -9.15
C LYS A 183 7.85 1.76 -8.51
N LEU A 184 7.63 0.50 -8.84
CA LEU A 184 8.53 -0.61 -8.58
C LEU A 184 8.78 -1.34 -9.88
N GLU A 185 10.03 -1.69 -10.17
CA GLU A 185 10.40 -2.49 -11.31
C GLU A 185 11.01 -3.83 -10.85
N TYR A 186 10.71 -4.88 -11.56
CA TYR A 186 11.43 -6.14 -11.47
C TYR A 186 12.30 -6.33 -12.68
N ASP A 187 13.62 -6.40 -12.45
CA ASP A 187 14.61 -6.68 -13.49
C ASP A 187 14.88 -8.19 -13.60
N TYR A 188 14.42 -8.79 -14.69
CA TYR A 188 14.61 -10.22 -14.93
C TYR A 188 16.06 -10.61 -15.20
N LEU A 189 16.91 -9.70 -15.64
CA LEU A 189 18.33 -9.99 -15.91
C LEU A 189 19.14 -10.06 -14.62
N GLN A 190 18.83 -9.18 -13.68
CA GLN A 190 19.49 -9.10 -12.38
C GLN A 190 18.75 -9.89 -11.31
N ASN A 191 17.52 -10.32 -11.58
CA ASN A 191 16.62 -10.99 -10.64
C ASN A 191 16.41 -10.16 -9.36
N GLU A 192 16.17 -8.86 -9.52
CA GLU A 192 16.04 -7.94 -8.41
C GLU A 192 14.84 -6.97 -8.55
N ILE A 193 14.38 -6.49 -7.40
CA ILE A 193 13.36 -5.45 -7.29
C ILE A 193 14.04 -4.10 -7.13
N ILE A 194 13.67 -3.16 -7.99
CA ILE A 194 14.14 -1.76 -7.97
C ILE A 194 12.97 -0.87 -7.58
N VAL A 195 13.12 -0.11 -6.51
CA VAL A 195 12.11 0.84 -6.02
C VAL A 195 12.50 2.26 -6.42
N ASP A 196 11.62 2.97 -7.14
CA ASP A 196 11.74 4.42 -7.27
C ASP A 196 11.18 5.06 -5.98
N ASN A 197 12.06 5.70 -5.23
CA ASN A 197 11.72 6.34 -3.96
C ASN A 197 11.04 7.70 -4.10
N ARG A 198 10.81 8.15 -5.33
CA ARG A 198 10.09 9.40 -5.63
C ARG A 198 8.64 9.11 -5.96
N PRO A 199 7.71 9.92 -5.43
CA PRO A 199 6.33 9.85 -5.88
C PRO A 199 6.25 10.08 -7.39
N PHE A 200 5.46 9.27 -8.08
CA PHE A 200 5.20 9.48 -9.50
C PHE A 200 4.31 10.72 -9.64
N ILE A 201 4.82 11.74 -10.31
CA ILE A 201 4.14 13.03 -10.53
C ILE A 201 3.71 13.08 -12.00
N PHE A 202 2.44 13.39 -12.24
CA PHE A 202 1.84 13.47 -13.57
C PHE A 202 1.78 14.90 -14.13
#